data_56917bd83dc10b8a9f4c85db12bd0aa4
#
_entry.id   56917bd83dc10b8a9f4c85db12bd0aa4
#
_cell.length_a   1.000
_cell.length_b   1.000
_cell.length_c   1.000
_cell.angle_alpha   90.00
_cell.angle_beta   90.00
_cell.angle_gamma   90.00
#
_symmetry.space_group_name_H-M   'P 1'
#
loop_
_entity.id
_entity.type
_entity.pdbx_description
1 polymer ?
#
loop_
_entity_poly.entity_id
_entity_poly.type
_entity_poly.pdbx_seq_one_letter_code
_entity_poly.pdbx_strand_id
1 'polypeptide(L)'
;DLAAARVLGANGLLKGRRYVCSGDLWQTVDDGVYVDAPVVEDNNLISGKGLGHAFDFALTLSARLLGDDAPVRDHAEHIYYRW
;
A
#
# COMPACT_ATOMS: atom_id res chain seq x y z
N ASP A 1 5.62 -4.94 -1.22
CA ASP A 1 6.42 -5.38 -0.08
C ASP A 1 6.13 -6.84 0.23
N LEU A 2 6.98 -7.48 1.03
CA LEU A 2 6.87 -8.92 1.31
C LEU A 2 5.81 -9.21 2.38
N ALA A 3 5.62 -8.30 3.32
CA ALA A 3 4.79 -8.53 4.49
C ALA A 3 3.32 -8.73 4.15
N ALA A 4 2.83 -8.05 3.11
CA ALA A 4 1.44 -8.21 2.69
C ALA A 4 1.13 -9.69 2.39
N ALA A 5 1.99 -10.35 1.62
CA ALA A 5 1.79 -11.77 1.29
C ALA A 5 2.21 -12.69 2.43
N ARG A 6 3.40 -12.49 2.99
CA ARG A 6 4.02 -13.43 3.93
C ARG A 6 3.49 -13.34 5.35
N VAL A 7 2.97 -12.20 5.74
CA VAL A 7 2.41 -12.00 7.08
C VAL A 7 0.89 -11.94 7.01
N LEU A 8 0.34 -10.95 6.30
CA LEU A 8 -1.11 -10.78 6.26
C LEU A 8 -1.78 -11.91 5.48
N GLY A 9 -1.27 -12.23 4.30
CA GLY A 9 -1.83 -13.29 3.48
C GLY A 9 -1.76 -14.66 4.14
N ALA A 10 -0.61 -14.98 4.75
CA ALA A 10 -0.41 -16.25 5.44
C ALA A 10 -1.32 -16.44 6.65
N ASN A 11 -1.83 -15.35 7.22
CA ASN A 11 -2.70 -15.38 8.41
C ASN A 11 -4.17 -15.08 8.08
N GLY A 12 -4.57 -15.14 6.80
CA GLY A 12 -5.96 -14.97 6.39
C GLY A 12 -6.47 -13.53 6.50
N LEU A 13 -5.59 -12.55 6.67
CA LEU A 13 -5.99 -11.17 6.90
C LEU A 13 -6.26 -10.39 5.62
N LEU A 14 -6.02 -11.01 4.45
CA LEU A 14 -6.30 -10.40 3.14
C LEU A 14 -7.58 -10.93 2.49
N LYS A 15 -8.35 -11.75 3.19
CA LYS A 15 -9.54 -12.38 2.62
C LYS A 15 -10.53 -11.33 2.10
N GLY A 16 -10.83 -11.38 0.80
CA GLY A 16 -11.74 -10.45 0.16
C GLY A 16 -11.21 -9.02 0.05
N ARG A 17 -9.95 -8.78 0.44
CA ARG A 17 -9.36 -7.45 0.46
C ARG A 17 -8.48 -7.23 -0.77
N ARG A 18 -8.52 -6.02 -1.31
CA ARG A 18 -7.60 -5.61 -2.38
C ARG A 18 -6.25 -5.28 -1.75
N TYR A 19 -5.19 -5.69 -2.42
CA TYR A 19 -3.83 -5.48 -1.92
C TYR A 19 -2.82 -5.52 -3.06
N VAL A 20 -1.59 -5.07 -2.78
CA VAL A 20 -0.44 -5.25 -3.66
C VAL A 20 0.73 -5.75 -2.84
N CYS A 21 1.63 -6.49 -3.48
CA CYS A 21 2.87 -6.97 -2.88
C CYS A 21 3.96 -7.05 -3.94
N SER A 22 5.17 -7.41 -3.51
CA SER A 22 6.32 -7.51 -4.40
C SER A 22 6.24 -8.70 -5.34
N GLY A 23 6.61 -8.48 -6.60
CA GLY A 23 6.81 -9.54 -7.58
C GLY A 23 5.58 -10.42 -7.76
N ASP A 24 5.81 -11.72 -7.75
CA ASP A 24 4.77 -12.72 -7.94
C ASP A 24 4.33 -13.41 -6.63
N LEU A 25 4.66 -12.83 -5.48
CA LEU A 25 4.26 -13.38 -4.19
C LEU A 25 2.74 -13.48 -4.02
N TRP A 26 1.98 -12.68 -4.77
CA TRP A 26 0.53 -12.76 -4.77
C TRP A 26 0.02 -14.16 -5.12
N GLN A 27 0.80 -14.95 -5.86
CA GLN A 27 0.43 -16.31 -6.21
C GLN A 27 0.39 -17.26 -5.01
N THR A 28 1.00 -16.85 -3.89
CA THR A 28 0.98 -17.61 -2.63
C THR A 28 -0.18 -17.22 -1.72
N VAL A 29 -0.97 -16.23 -2.10
CA VAL A 29 -2.10 -15.72 -1.32
C VAL A 29 -3.39 -16.26 -1.91
N ASP A 30 -4.14 -17.05 -1.11
CA ASP A 30 -5.29 -17.79 -1.62
C ASP A 30 -6.55 -16.96 -1.75
N ASP A 31 -6.74 -15.96 -0.89
CA ASP A 31 -8.05 -15.35 -0.70
C ASP A 31 -8.09 -13.83 -0.77
N GLY A 32 -6.99 -13.18 -1.11
CA GLY A 32 -6.94 -11.74 -1.39
C GLY A 32 -7.20 -11.42 -2.85
N VAL A 33 -7.45 -10.14 -3.15
CA VAL A 33 -7.63 -9.64 -4.51
C VAL A 33 -6.40 -8.80 -4.88
N TYR A 34 -5.51 -9.37 -5.67
CA TYR A 34 -4.28 -8.69 -6.08
C TYR A 34 -4.59 -7.59 -7.09
N VAL A 35 -4.02 -6.39 -6.86
CA VAL A 35 -4.11 -5.25 -7.77
C VAL A 35 -2.69 -4.77 -8.07
N ASP A 36 -2.29 -4.77 -9.32
CA ASP A 36 -0.94 -4.32 -9.71
C ASP A 36 -0.91 -2.78 -9.78
N ALA A 37 -0.56 -2.16 -8.66
CA ALA A 37 -0.44 -0.72 -8.53
C ALA A 37 0.67 -0.40 -7.52
N PRO A 38 1.24 0.81 -7.53
CA PRO A 38 2.27 1.19 -6.55
C PRO A 38 1.80 1.09 -5.11
N VAL A 39 0.59 1.54 -4.84
CA VAL A 39 -0.04 1.49 -3.51
C VAL A 39 -1.52 1.15 -3.71
N VAL A 40 -2.03 0.27 -2.86
CA VAL A 40 -3.46 -0.11 -2.87
C VAL A 40 -4.05 0.19 -1.51
N GLU A 41 -5.19 0.88 -1.52
CA GLU A 41 -5.99 1.17 -0.34
C GLU A 41 -7.28 0.36 -0.39
N ASP A 42 -7.63 -0.27 0.71
CA ASP A 42 -8.91 -0.96 0.87
C ASP A 42 -9.35 -0.80 2.32
N ASN A 43 -10.24 0.17 2.58
CA ASN A 43 -10.68 0.53 3.93
C ASN A 43 -9.51 0.84 4.85
N ASN A 44 -9.28 0.02 5.86
CA ASN A 44 -8.19 0.21 6.81
C ASN A 44 -6.90 -0.53 6.44
N LEU A 45 -6.83 -1.04 5.20
CA LEU A 45 -5.64 -1.71 4.69
C LEU A 45 -4.98 -0.85 3.64
N ILE A 46 -3.69 -0.58 3.82
CA ILE A 46 -2.85 0.09 2.82
C ILE A 46 -1.66 -0.81 2.57
N SER A 47 -1.42 -1.13 1.32
CA SER A 47 -0.29 -1.97 0.93
C SER A 47 0.55 -1.30 -0.15
N GLY A 48 1.85 -1.53 -0.13
CA GLY A 48 2.80 -0.98 -1.08
C GLY A 48 3.50 -2.07 -1.86
N LYS A 49 3.79 -1.80 -3.12
CA LYS A 49 4.38 -2.80 -4.02
C LYS A 49 5.82 -3.12 -3.64
N GLY A 50 6.62 -2.10 -3.38
CA GLY A 50 8.04 -2.32 -3.10
C GLY A 50 8.73 -1.04 -2.68
N LEU A 51 10.03 -1.14 -2.43
CA LEU A 51 10.85 -0.05 -1.91
C LEU A 51 10.82 1.20 -2.80
N GLY A 52 10.76 1.02 -4.13
CA GLY A 52 10.68 2.15 -5.06
C GLY A 52 9.41 2.97 -4.92
N HIS A 53 8.40 2.48 -4.23
CA HIS A 53 7.13 3.17 -3.97
C HIS A 53 6.97 3.57 -2.50
N ALA A 54 8.06 3.61 -1.74
CA ALA A 54 8.00 3.90 -0.30
C ALA A 54 7.47 5.30 -0.01
N PHE A 55 7.83 6.31 -0.82
CA PHE A 55 7.28 7.66 -0.65
C PHE A 55 5.78 7.68 -0.91
N ASP A 56 5.33 7.06 -1.99
CA ASP A 56 3.89 6.95 -2.28
C ASP A 56 3.15 6.29 -1.13
N PHE A 57 3.69 5.20 -0.60
CA PHE A 57 3.08 4.50 0.53
C PHE A 57 3.00 5.38 1.77
N ALA A 58 4.12 6.01 2.15
CA ALA A 58 4.18 6.84 3.36
C ALA A 58 3.27 8.06 3.26
N LEU A 59 3.23 8.71 2.10
CA LEU A 59 2.39 9.87 1.89
C LEU A 59 0.90 9.49 1.88
N THR A 60 0.56 8.37 1.27
CA THR A 60 -0.81 7.85 1.28
C THR A 60 -1.25 7.52 2.71
N LEU A 61 -0.41 6.83 3.48
CA LEU A 61 -0.70 6.52 4.87
C LEU A 61 -0.90 7.80 5.69
N SER A 62 -0.03 8.79 5.51
CA SER A 62 -0.14 10.08 6.20
C SER A 62 -1.45 10.79 5.89
N ALA A 63 -1.85 10.80 4.62
CA ALA A 63 -3.10 11.42 4.18
C ALA A 63 -4.31 10.74 4.82
N ARG A 64 -4.31 9.42 4.94
CA ARG A 64 -5.42 8.70 5.57
C ARG A 64 -5.47 8.96 7.07
N LEU A 65 -4.32 9.02 7.75
CA LEU A 65 -4.27 9.30 9.18
C LEU A 65 -4.72 10.73 9.50
N LEU A 66 -4.36 11.70 8.65
CA LEU A 66 -4.76 13.09 8.82
C LEU A 66 -6.20 13.36 8.37
N GLY A 67 -6.72 12.54 7.48
CA GLY A 67 -8.03 12.75 6.89
C GLY A 67 -8.06 13.90 5.89
N ASP A 68 -6.90 14.34 5.38
CA ASP A 68 -6.78 15.47 4.48
C ASP A 68 -5.51 15.32 3.62
N ASP A 69 -5.67 15.42 2.31
CA ASP A 69 -4.55 15.31 1.37
C ASP A 69 -3.71 16.59 1.28
N ALA A 70 -4.29 17.76 1.57
CA ALA A 70 -3.63 19.05 1.33
C ALA A 70 -2.29 19.20 2.07
N PRO A 71 -2.19 18.94 3.39
CA PRO A 71 -0.91 19.08 4.08
C PRO A 71 0.13 18.07 3.60
N VAL A 72 -0.31 16.89 3.16
CA VAL A 72 0.59 15.87 2.63
C VAL A 72 1.12 16.27 1.27
N ARG A 73 0.27 16.85 0.43
CA ARG A 73 0.66 17.37 -0.89
C ARG A 73 1.66 18.52 -0.75
N ASP A 74 1.44 19.41 0.20
CA ASP A 74 2.38 20.50 0.51
C ASP A 74 3.74 19.95 0.92
N HIS A 75 3.74 18.91 1.77
CA HIS A 75 4.97 18.26 2.20
C HIS A 75 5.70 17.59 1.04
N ALA A 76 4.96 16.92 0.16
CA ALA A 76 5.53 16.28 -1.02
C ALA A 76 6.21 17.33 -1.93
N GLU A 77 5.57 18.47 -2.15
CA GLU A 77 6.15 19.57 -2.93
C GLU A 77 7.43 20.09 -2.28
N HIS A 78 7.43 20.19 -0.96
CA HIS A 78 8.56 20.69 -0.20
C HIS A 78 9.80 19.81 -0.35
N ILE A 79 9.64 18.51 -0.50
CA ILE A 79 10.74 17.58 -0.73
C ILE A 79 10.92 17.24 -2.22
N TYR A 80 10.24 17.99 -3.10
CA TYR A 80 10.31 17.80 -4.56
C TYR A 80 9.80 16.44 -5.04
N TYR A 81 8.89 15.84 -4.30
CA TYR A 81 8.27 14.59 -4.70
C TYR A 81 6.91 14.86 -5.35
N ARG A 82 6.66 14.21 -6.46
CA ARG A 82 5.41 14.34 -7.21
C ARG A 82 4.41 13.28 -6.73
N TRP A 83 3.51 13.72 -5.89
CA TRP A 83 2.48 12.83 -5.32
C TRP A 83 1.09 13.18 -5.79
#